data_dc36e9f7d9926b51d187bcb54a3908cb
#
_entry.id   dc36e9f7d9926b51d187bcb54a3908cb
#
_cell.length_a   1.000
_cell.length_b   1.000
_cell.length_c   1.000
_cell.angle_alpha   90.00
_cell.angle_beta   90.00
_cell.angle_gamma   90.00
#
_symmetry.space_group_name_H-M   'P 1'
#
loop_
_entity.id
_entity.type
_entity.pdbx_description
1 polymer ?
#
loop_
_entity_poly.entity_id
_entity_poly.type
_entity_poly.pdbx_seq_one_letter_code
_entity_poly.pdbx_strand_id
1 'polypeptide(L)'
;MAHVKNHDYHILNPSLWPFIGAVAAFVMLFGAVLFFHDNGPWLLLIGFVGVLYVMFGWWADTVTENKEGDHTPVVLIGLRYGFILFIMSEVMFFAAWFWSFFKHAMYPMSEQSPMVDGVWPPVGIETFDPWHCLLYT
;
A
#
# COMPACT_ATOMS: atom_id res chain seq x y z
N MET A 1 -35.85 -2.83 -12.00
CA MET A 1 -35.86 -3.52 -13.29
C MET A 1 -34.51 -4.17 -13.46
N ALA A 2 -34.43 -5.49 -13.46
CA ALA A 2 -33.16 -6.20 -13.67
C ALA A 2 -32.68 -5.89 -15.09
N HIS A 3 -31.56 -5.21 -15.21
CA HIS A 3 -30.91 -4.99 -16.49
C HIS A 3 -30.46 -6.38 -17.00
N VAL A 4 -31.08 -6.87 -18.07
CA VAL A 4 -30.64 -8.09 -18.74
C VAL A 4 -29.25 -7.79 -19.31
N LYS A 5 -28.20 -8.26 -18.65
CA LYS A 5 -26.82 -8.09 -19.11
C LYS A 5 -26.59 -8.89 -20.36
N ASN A 6 -26.12 -8.23 -21.39
CA ASN A 6 -25.81 -8.83 -22.70
C ASN A 6 -24.31 -9.25 -22.82
N HIS A 7 -23.57 -9.22 -21.71
CA HIS A 7 -22.13 -9.53 -21.68
C HIS A 7 -21.70 -9.98 -20.28
N ASP A 8 -20.61 -10.74 -20.21
CA ASP A 8 -20.04 -11.28 -18.96
C ASP A 8 -18.99 -10.37 -18.32
N TYR A 9 -18.72 -9.20 -18.89
CA TYR A 9 -17.74 -8.26 -18.39
C TYR A 9 -18.33 -7.33 -17.32
N HIS A 10 -17.45 -6.85 -16.42
CA HIS A 10 -17.79 -5.92 -15.35
C HIS A 10 -17.83 -4.47 -15.89
N ILE A 11 -18.93 -4.10 -16.54
CA ILE A 11 -19.16 -2.75 -17.07
C ILE A 11 -20.28 -2.12 -16.25
N LEU A 12 -19.86 -1.24 -15.32
CA LEU A 12 -20.77 -0.51 -14.43
C LEU A 12 -20.83 0.98 -14.80
N ASN A 13 -21.79 1.65 -14.22
CA ASN A 13 -21.87 3.10 -14.33
C ASN A 13 -20.64 3.77 -13.69
N PRO A 14 -20.17 4.92 -14.23
CA PRO A 14 -19.05 5.65 -13.66
C PRO A 14 -19.31 5.98 -12.18
N SER A 15 -18.36 5.62 -11.33
CA SER A 15 -18.37 5.90 -9.90
C SER A 15 -17.52 7.12 -9.58
N LEU A 16 -17.91 7.89 -8.57
CA LEU A 16 -17.13 9.03 -8.07
C LEU A 16 -16.04 8.65 -7.07
N TRP A 17 -16.04 7.40 -6.58
CA TRP A 17 -15.08 6.94 -5.56
C TRP A 17 -13.62 7.12 -5.95
N PRO A 18 -13.18 6.79 -7.18
CA PRO A 18 -11.79 6.99 -7.59
C PRO A 18 -11.35 8.45 -7.54
N PHE A 19 -12.24 9.37 -7.94
CA PHE A 19 -11.94 10.81 -7.91
C PHE A 19 -11.84 11.33 -6.47
N ILE A 20 -12.82 11.01 -5.63
CA ILE A 20 -12.82 11.42 -4.22
C ILE A 20 -11.62 10.80 -3.49
N GLY A 21 -11.31 9.53 -3.81
CA GLY A 21 -10.15 8.82 -3.27
C GLY A 21 -8.82 9.49 -3.64
N ALA A 22 -8.67 9.93 -4.88
CA ALA A 22 -7.49 10.65 -5.33
C ALA A 22 -7.32 11.98 -4.58
N VAL A 23 -8.39 12.75 -4.40
CA VAL A 23 -8.37 14.01 -3.63
C VAL A 23 -8.03 13.76 -2.16
N ALA A 24 -8.67 12.76 -1.53
CA ALA A 24 -8.41 12.40 -0.13
C ALA A 24 -6.96 11.94 0.09
N ALA A 25 -6.43 11.11 -0.82
CA ALA A 25 -5.04 10.66 -0.78
C ALA A 25 -4.06 11.84 -0.97
N PHE A 26 -4.34 12.75 -1.90
CA PHE A 26 -3.54 13.95 -2.08
C PHE A 26 -3.50 14.81 -0.81
N VAL A 27 -4.65 15.07 -0.20
CA VAL A 27 -4.75 15.85 1.04
C VAL A 27 -3.98 15.15 2.18
N MET A 28 -4.08 13.82 2.29
CA MET A 28 -3.35 13.03 3.28
C MET A 28 -1.84 13.14 3.10
N LEU A 29 -1.33 12.92 1.89
CA LEU A 29 0.11 12.95 1.61
C LEU A 29 0.68 14.36 1.74
N PHE A 30 -0.04 15.36 1.23
CA PHE A 30 0.36 16.76 1.40
C PHE A 30 0.34 17.18 2.87
N GLY A 31 -0.67 16.72 3.63
CA GLY A 31 -0.73 16.89 5.07
C GLY A 31 0.42 16.22 5.81
N ALA A 32 0.89 15.04 5.35
CA ALA A 32 2.06 14.38 5.91
C ALA A 32 3.33 15.20 5.69
N VAL A 33 3.52 15.76 4.49
CA VAL A 33 4.65 16.66 4.22
C VAL A 33 4.63 17.88 5.16
N LEU A 34 3.48 18.51 5.32
CA LEU A 34 3.33 19.65 6.23
C LEU A 34 3.57 19.28 7.70
N PHE A 35 3.12 18.10 8.11
CA PHE A 35 3.35 17.56 9.46
C PHE A 35 4.84 17.40 9.75
N PHE A 36 5.63 16.89 8.83
CA PHE A 36 7.09 16.77 8.95
C PHE A 36 7.82 18.13 8.95
N HIS A 37 7.13 19.21 8.56
CA HIS A 37 7.65 20.59 8.60
C HIS A 37 7.03 21.42 9.76
N ASP A 38 6.59 20.76 10.82
CA ASP A 38 6.05 21.36 12.05
C ASP A 38 4.77 22.21 11.87
N ASN A 39 4.02 22.01 10.78
CA ASN A 39 2.77 22.73 10.52
C ASN A 39 1.52 22.08 11.16
N GLY A 40 1.70 21.13 12.07
CA GLY A 40 0.63 20.46 12.79
C GLY A 40 -0.06 19.32 12.02
N PRO A 41 -0.80 18.44 12.72
CA PRO A 41 -1.32 17.19 12.16
C PRO A 41 -2.68 17.29 11.46
N TRP A 42 -3.34 18.46 11.51
CA TRP A 42 -4.76 18.58 11.16
C TRP A 42 -5.07 18.18 9.72
N LEU A 43 -4.25 18.61 8.77
CA LEU A 43 -4.48 18.30 7.36
C LEU A 43 -4.24 16.81 7.07
N LEU A 44 -3.24 16.21 7.71
CA LEU A 44 -2.97 14.78 7.65
C LEU A 44 -4.17 13.97 8.18
N LEU A 45 -4.72 14.37 9.34
CA LEU A 45 -5.88 13.70 9.94
C LEU A 45 -7.12 13.80 9.07
N ILE A 46 -7.41 14.98 8.50
CA ILE A 46 -8.54 15.18 7.59
C ILE A 46 -8.39 14.27 6.36
N GLY A 47 -7.21 14.25 5.73
CA GLY A 47 -6.93 13.39 4.59
C GLY A 47 -7.05 11.90 4.94
N PHE A 48 -6.53 11.49 6.09
CA PHE A 48 -6.63 10.11 6.58
C PHE A 48 -8.08 9.67 6.78
N VAL A 49 -8.89 10.47 7.46
CA VAL A 49 -10.33 10.20 7.64
C VAL A 49 -11.04 10.15 6.28
N GLY A 50 -10.69 11.05 5.35
CA GLY A 50 -11.22 11.04 3.98
C GLY A 50 -10.90 9.73 3.25
N VAL A 51 -9.66 9.23 3.33
CA VAL A 51 -9.27 7.95 2.74
C VAL A 51 -10.06 6.79 3.35
N LEU A 52 -10.20 6.75 4.68
CA LEU A 52 -10.99 5.70 5.35
C LEU A 52 -12.46 5.74 4.91
N TYR A 53 -13.05 6.93 4.78
CA TYR A 53 -14.41 7.09 4.30
C TYR A 53 -14.59 6.53 2.88
N VAL A 54 -13.68 6.87 1.97
CA VAL A 54 -13.71 6.36 0.59
C VAL A 54 -13.53 4.85 0.55
N MET A 55 -12.58 4.29 1.32
CA MET A 55 -12.38 2.85 1.41
C MET A 55 -13.66 2.13 1.84
N PHE A 56 -14.27 2.60 2.93
CA PHE A 56 -15.50 2.00 3.43
C PHE A 56 -16.65 2.08 2.41
N GLY A 57 -16.88 3.26 1.83
CA GLY A 57 -17.95 3.46 0.85
C GLY A 57 -17.74 2.62 -0.41
N TRP A 58 -16.54 2.62 -0.97
CA TRP A 58 -16.22 1.86 -2.17
C TRP A 58 -16.34 0.34 -1.95
N TRP A 59 -15.88 -0.16 -0.80
CA TRP A 59 -16.05 -1.57 -0.46
C TRP A 59 -17.50 -1.96 -0.25
N ALA A 60 -18.31 -1.07 0.34
CA ALA A 60 -19.75 -1.30 0.49
C ALA A 60 -20.44 -1.42 -0.88
N ASP A 61 -20.08 -0.55 -1.83
CA ASP A 61 -20.59 -0.64 -3.21
C ASP A 61 -20.16 -1.94 -3.88
N THR A 62 -18.90 -2.34 -3.76
CA THR A 62 -18.39 -3.62 -4.31
C THR A 62 -19.15 -4.84 -3.76
N VAL A 63 -19.50 -4.82 -2.47
CA VAL A 63 -20.33 -5.88 -1.86
C VAL A 63 -21.73 -5.88 -2.44
N THR A 64 -22.30 -4.70 -2.70
CA THR A 64 -23.63 -4.55 -3.30
C THR A 64 -23.65 -5.07 -4.74
N GLU A 65 -22.65 -4.70 -5.54
CA GLU A 65 -22.44 -5.20 -6.91
C GLU A 65 -22.37 -6.74 -6.96
N ASN A 66 -21.68 -7.35 -5.99
CA ASN A 66 -21.64 -8.81 -5.90
C ASN A 66 -23.03 -9.41 -5.62
N LYS A 67 -23.83 -8.79 -4.75
CA LYS A 67 -25.20 -9.25 -4.44
C LYS A 67 -26.16 -9.08 -5.61
N GLU A 68 -25.96 -8.06 -6.44
CA GLU A 68 -26.73 -7.79 -7.66
C GLU A 68 -26.37 -8.72 -8.82
N GLY A 69 -25.33 -9.55 -8.66
CA GLY A 69 -24.90 -10.53 -9.65
C GLY A 69 -23.95 -9.96 -10.71
N ASP A 70 -23.31 -8.83 -10.45
CA ASP A 70 -22.35 -8.20 -11.36
C ASP A 70 -21.00 -8.93 -11.39
N HIS A 71 -20.74 -9.79 -10.40
CA HIS A 71 -19.56 -10.65 -10.35
C HIS A 71 -19.81 -11.96 -11.10
N THR A 72 -19.74 -11.90 -12.42
CA THR A 72 -19.82 -13.06 -13.30
C THR A 72 -18.63 -14.01 -13.10
N PRO A 73 -18.69 -15.28 -13.57
CA PRO A 73 -17.54 -16.20 -13.49
C PRO A 73 -16.26 -15.65 -14.11
N VAL A 74 -16.36 -14.87 -15.19
CA VAL A 74 -15.20 -14.19 -15.82
C VAL A 74 -14.59 -13.15 -14.89
N VAL A 75 -15.41 -12.34 -14.23
CA VAL A 75 -14.99 -11.34 -13.25
C VAL A 75 -14.32 -12.00 -12.05
N LEU A 76 -14.86 -13.11 -11.54
CA LEU A 76 -14.27 -13.86 -10.43
C LEU A 76 -12.88 -14.42 -10.77
N ILE A 77 -12.66 -14.87 -12.00
CA ILE A 77 -11.34 -15.29 -12.48
C ILE A 77 -10.39 -14.09 -12.49
N GLY A 78 -10.83 -12.95 -13.00
CA GLY A 78 -10.06 -11.71 -13.01
C GLY A 78 -9.65 -11.26 -11.62
N LEU A 79 -10.56 -11.31 -10.65
CA LEU A 79 -10.28 -10.97 -9.25
C LEU A 79 -9.25 -11.92 -8.62
N ARG A 80 -9.31 -13.24 -8.90
CA ARG A 80 -8.32 -14.21 -8.42
C ARG A 80 -6.93 -13.91 -8.97
N TYR A 81 -6.80 -13.66 -10.26
CA TYR A 81 -5.51 -13.29 -10.85
C TYR A 81 -5.00 -11.96 -10.33
N GLY A 82 -5.86 -10.97 -10.16
CA GLY A 82 -5.51 -9.69 -9.56
C GLY A 82 -4.96 -9.86 -8.15
N PHE A 83 -5.59 -10.69 -7.32
CA PHE A 83 -5.11 -10.98 -5.97
C PHE A 83 -3.76 -11.72 -5.97
N ILE A 84 -3.58 -12.71 -6.85
CA ILE A 84 -2.29 -13.42 -7.00
C ILE A 84 -1.19 -12.44 -7.41
N LEU A 85 -1.44 -11.55 -8.37
CA LEU A 85 -0.47 -10.54 -8.80
C LEU A 85 -0.15 -9.55 -7.68
N PHE A 86 -1.14 -9.17 -6.88
CA PHE A 86 -0.92 -8.34 -5.71
C PHE A 86 0.03 -9.03 -4.71
N ILE A 87 -0.24 -10.29 -4.34
CA ILE A 87 0.65 -11.07 -3.46
C ILE A 87 2.06 -11.18 -4.05
N MET A 88 2.18 -11.42 -5.36
CA MET A 88 3.48 -11.49 -6.02
C MET A 88 4.23 -10.16 -5.94
N SER A 89 3.54 -9.01 -6.05
CA SER A 89 4.14 -7.69 -5.89
C SER A 89 4.67 -7.47 -4.48
N GLU A 90 3.92 -7.89 -3.46
CA GLU A 90 4.35 -7.83 -2.06
C GLU A 90 5.59 -8.70 -1.81
N VAL A 91 5.61 -9.93 -2.34
CA VAL A 91 6.78 -10.81 -2.24
C VAL A 91 8.01 -10.16 -2.89
N MET A 92 7.86 -9.54 -4.07
CA MET A 92 8.96 -8.84 -4.74
C MET A 92 9.42 -7.60 -3.98
N PHE A 93 8.50 -6.87 -3.35
CA PHE A 93 8.82 -5.76 -2.47
C PHE A 93 9.71 -6.21 -1.31
N PHE A 94 9.34 -7.26 -0.59
CA PHE A 94 10.17 -7.82 0.48
C PHE A 94 11.50 -8.36 -0.05
N ALA A 95 11.49 -9.05 -1.17
CA ALA A 95 12.73 -9.56 -1.79
C ALA A 95 13.71 -8.43 -2.10
N ALA A 96 13.23 -7.28 -2.60
CA ALA A 96 14.07 -6.12 -2.87
C ALA A 96 14.70 -5.54 -1.60
N TRP A 97 13.91 -5.42 -0.50
CA TRP A 97 14.41 -4.95 0.78
C TRP A 97 15.43 -5.90 1.41
N PHE A 98 15.15 -7.20 1.42
CA PHE A 98 16.10 -8.21 1.92
C PHE A 98 17.36 -8.25 1.07
N TRP A 99 17.24 -8.16 -0.26
CA TRP A 99 18.38 -8.08 -1.14
C TRP A 99 19.26 -6.87 -0.83
N SER A 100 18.68 -5.70 -0.69
CA SER A 100 19.40 -4.49 -0.33
C SER A 100 20.10 -4.62 1.03
N PHE A 101 19.37 -5.12 2.03
CA PHE A 101 19.94 -5.35 3.36
C PHE A 101 21.12 -6.30 3.33
N PHE A 102 20.96 -7.50 2.76
CA PHE A 102 22.04 -8.51 2.70
C PHE A 102 23.21 -8.06 1.85
N LYS A 103 22.96 -7.34 0.75
CA LYS A 103 24.03 -6.78 -0.06
C LYS A 103 24.93 -5.88 0.76
N HIS A 104 24.36 -4.94 1.51
CA HIS A 104 25.15 -3.99 2.32
C HIS A 104 25.74 -4.63 3.58
N ALA A 105 25.05 -5.61 4.18
CA ALA A 105 25.54 -6.31 5.35
C ALA A 105 26.74 -7.24 5.03
N MET A 106 26.71 -7.93 3.88
CA MET A 106 27.78 -8.86 3.49
C MET A 106 28.89 -8.21 2.68
N TYR A 107 28.59 -7.15 1.93
CA TYR A 107 29.52 -6.47 1.03
C TYR A 107 29.52 -4.95 1.23
N PRO A 108 29.88 -4.44 2.41
CA PRO A 108 29.78 -3.01 2.74
C PRO A 108 30.71 -2.14 1.88
N MET A 109 31.78 -2.70 1.33
CA MET A 109 32.77 -1.99 0.48
C MET A 109 32.56 -2.23 -1.03
N SER A 110 31.38 -2.65 -1.49
CA SER A 110 31.19 -2.89 -2.93
C SER A 110 31.29 -1.58 -3.72
N GLU A 111 31.98 -1.60 -4.87
CA GLU A 111 32.14 -0.43 -5.76
C GLU A 111 30.81 0.15 -6.24
N GLN A 112 29.75 -0.68 -6.33
CA GLN A 112 28.44 -0.30 -6.83
C GLN A 112 27.56 0.39 -5.77
N SER A 113 27.88 0.28 -4.49
CA SER A 113 27.14 0.87 -3.40
C SER A 113 28.00 0.92 -2.14
N PRO A 114 29.03 1.79 -2.13
CA PRO A 114 29.91 1.89 -0.97
C PRO A 114 29.12 2.48 0.20
N MET A 115 29.17 1.81 1.35
CA MET A 115 28.72 2.38 2.60
C MET A 115 29.71 3.46 3.04
N VAL A 116 29.18 4.50 3.68
CA VAL A 116 30.02 5.49 4.36
C VAL A 116 30.86 4.73 5.38
N ASP A 117 32.18 4.90 5.35
CA ASP A 117 33.18 4.22 6.17
C ASP A 117 33.37 2.71 5.92
N GLY A 118 32.67 2.11 4.97
CA GLY A 118 32.85 0.70 4.56
C GLY A 118 32.57 -0.33 5.66
N VAL A 119 31.80 0.04 6.68
CA VAL A 119 31.48 -0.81 7.83
C VAL A 119 29.97 -1.01 7.94
N TRP A 120 29.56 -2.20 8.35
CA TRP A 120 28.19 -2.50 8.68
C TRP A 120 28.05 -2.83 10.18
N PRO A 121 27.06 -2.28 10.91
CA PRO A 121 26.15 -1.21 10.51
C PRO A 121 26.84 0.15 10.33
N PRO A 122 26.24 1.10 9.56
CA PRO A 122 26.83 2.41 9.33
C PRO A 122 27.10 3.15 10.64
N VAL A 123 28.20 3.92 10.66
CA VAL A 123 28.56 4.74 11.84
C VAL A 123 27.45 5.69 12.20
N GLY A 124 27.06 5.71 13.48
CA GLY A 124 25.98 6.55 13.99
C GLY A 124 24.63 5.83 14.14
N ILE A 125 24.53 4.56 13.71
CA ILE A 125 23.35 3.72 13.99
C ILE A 125 23.63 2.89 15.23
N GLU A 126 22.85 3.10 16.29
CA GLU A 126 22.86 2.22 17.46
C GLU A 126 22.18 0.89 17.11
N THR A 127 22.92 -0.21 17.27
CA THR A 127 22.35 -1.55 17.12
C THR A 127 21.60 -1.94 18.38
N PHE A 128 20.35 -2.36 18.22
CA PHE A 128 19.60 -2.95 19.33
C PHE A 128 20.19 -4.32 19.67
N ASP A 129 20.45 -4.56 20.95
CA ASP A 129 20.71 -5.91 21.43
C ASP A 129 19.42 -6.73 21.30
N PRO A 130 19.41 -7.81 20.47
CA PRO A 130 18.21 -8.61 20.27
C PRO A 130 17.65 -9.21 21.56
N TRP A 131 18.51 -9.46 22.56
CA TRP A 131 18.13 -10.01 23.85
C TRP A 131 17.37 -8.98 24.71
N HIS A 132 17.72 -7.71 24.65
CA HIS A 132 16.97 -6.67 25.33
C HIS A 132 15.60 -6.41 24.69
N CYS A 133 15.49 -6.56 23.37
CA CYS A 133 14.21 -6.37 22.66
C CYS A 133 13.20 -7.49 22.99
N LEU A 134 13.66 -8.71 23.21
CA LEU A 134 12.81 -9.87 23.56
C LEU A 134 12.36 -9.91 25.03
N LEU A 135 13.04 -9.19 25.91
CA LEU A 135 12.73 -9.16 27.35
C LEU A 135 11.63 -8.13 27.73
N TYR A 136 11.24 -7.25 26.82
CA TYR A 136 10.19 -6.24 27.03
C TYR A 136 8.83 -6.61 26.39
N THR A 137 8.69 -7.77 25.77
CA THR A 137 7.43 -8.38 25.36
C THR A 137 7.14 -9.56 26.26
#